data_af8eaf6c9df05d51e1b673c0c3b1bd3c
#
_entry.id   af8eaf6c9df05d51e1b673c0c3b1bd3c
#
_cell.length_a   1.000
_cell.length_b   1.000
_cell.length_c   1.000
_cell.angle_alpha   90.00
_cell.angle_beta   90.00
_cell.angle_gamma   90.00
#
_symmetry.space_group_name_H-M   'P 1'
#
loop_
_entity.id
_entity.type
_entity.pdbx_description
1 polymer ?
#
loop_
_entity_poly.entity_id
_entity_poly.type
_entity_poly.pdbx_seq_one_letter_code
_entity_poly.pdbx_strand_id
1 'polypeptide(L)'
;MIFDSHVHTMFSSDSDMKISDAISKANELNVGLILTEHLDQDYPDKNLFKLDIPNYFNNYSKYKNNNLLLGIELGLTLPSFNIINEKAKKFNYDFILGSVHAVYDEDIYIDYCKRNDLTEKEFFHNYLEFMLNVVTKYDSFDSLAHFDYPCRYTKFKNNEITLFHHNEILDKIFKILISKGKVIEINTRRLDNDDTIHNMIDIYNRYKELGGKYITLGSDAHNINDIATNFKNAFSITEQLGLKPIYFKNRKPEYF
;
A
#
# COMPACT_ATOMS: atom_id res chain seq x y z
N MET A 1 5.81 -18.49 -7.28
CA MET A 1 4.58 -18.45 -6.44
C MET A 1 4.15 -17.01 -6.29
N ILE A 2 2.89 -16.72 -6.55
CA ILE A 2 2.29 -15.38 -6.41
C ILE A 2 2.26 -15.01 -4.93
N PHE A 3 2.54 -13.74 -4.61
CA PHE A 3 2.46 -13.21 -3.25
C PHE A 3 1.36 -12.17 -3.12
N ASP A 4 0.59 -12.27 -2.04
CA ASP A 4 -0.19 -11.17 -1.50
C ASP A 4 0.74 -10.39 -0.58
N SER A 5 1.15 -9.21 -1.05
CA SER A 5 2.19 -8.40 -0.40
C SER A 5 1.63 -7.36 0.57
N HIS A 6 0.32 -7.43 0.88
CA HIS A 6 -0.33 -6.48 1.78
C HIS A 6 -1.42 -7.17 2.60
N VAL A 7 -1.03 -7.66 3.78
CA VAL A 7 -1.90 -8.46 4.66
C VAL A 7 -1.67 -8.09 6.11
N HIS A 8 -2.75 -7.89 6.86
CA HIS A 8 -2.76 -7.52 8.27
C HIS A 8 -3.29 -8.66 9.14
N THR A 9 -2.69 -8.82 10.30
CA THR A 9 -3.13 -9.78 11.30
C THR A 9 -3.41 -9.08 12.62
N MET A 10 -3.61 -9.83 13.70
CA MET A 10 -3.90 -9.29 15.03
C MET A 10 -2.81 -8.37 15.63
N PHE A 11 -1.71 -8.12 14.95
CA PHE A 11 -0.74 -7.08 15.31
C PHE A 11 -1.12 -5.69 14.77
N SER A 12 -2.03 -5.62 13.81
CA SER A 12 -2.71 -4.39 13.38
C SER A 12 -3.97 -4.21 14.21
N SER A 13 -4.21 -3.01 14.72
CA SER A 13 -5.30 -2.72 15.67
C SER A 13 -6.71 -2.86 15.07
N ASP A 14 -6.82 -2.96 13.76
CA ASP A 14 -8.05 -3.09 12.97
C ASP A 14 -8.22 -4.48 12.33
N SER A 15 -7.39 -5.47 12.75
CA SER A 15 -7.52 -6.85 12.29
C SER A 15 -7.53 -7.84 13.46
N ASP A 16 -8.51 -8.73 13.45
CA ASP A 16 -8.59 -9.87 14.37
C ASP A 16 -8.07 -11.17 13.75
N MET A 17 -7.49 -11.10 12.55
CA MET A 17 -7.04 -12.26 11.80
C MET A 17 -5.83 -12.93 12.49
N LYS A 18 -5.99 -14.19 12.87
CA LYS A 18 -4.87 -14.96 13.43
C LYS A 18 -3.92 -15.40 12.31
N ILE A 19 -2.62 -15.38 12.59
CA ILE A 19 -1.61 -15.84 11.64
C ILE A 19 -1.83 -17.28 11.16
N SER A 20 -2.35 -18.17 12.04
CA SER A 20 -2.69 -19.56 11.68
C SER A 20 -3.75 -19.63 10.58
N ASP A 21 -4.74 -18.76 10.68
CA ASP A 21 -5.87 -18.72 9.76
C ASP A 21 -5.45 -18.10 8.42
N ALA A 22 -4.62 -17.04 8.47
CA ALA A 22 -3.99 -16.46 7.28
C ALA A 22 -3.13 -17.49 6.51
N ILE A 23 -2.28 -18.26 7.22
CA ILE A 23 -1.46 -19.32 6.62
C ILE A 23 -2.34 -20.42 6.02
N SER A 24 -3.38 -20.85 6.71
CA SER A 24 -4.31 -21.87 6.21
C SER A 24 -4.97 -21.42 4.90
N LYS A 25 -5.45 -20.17 4.87
CA LYS A 25 -6.11 -19.59 3.69
C LYS A 25 -5.13 -19.40 2.53
N ALA A 26 -3.93 -18.93 2.80
CA ALA A 26 -2.89 -18.78 1.78
C ALA A 26 -2.52 -20.13 1.13
N ASN A 27 -2.42 -21.19 1.93
CA ASN A 27 -2.18 -22.54 1.43
C ASN A 27 -3.36 -23.05 0.56
N GLU A 28 -4.59 -22.79 0.98
CA GLU A 28 -5.81 -23.11 0.19
C GLU A 28 -5.77 -22.44 -1.18
N LEU A 29 -5.39 -21.16 -1.22
CA LEU A 29 -5.31 -20.34 -2.42
C LEU A 29 -4.01 -20.53 -3.24
N ASN A 30 -3.04 -21.28 -2.71
CA ASN A 30 -1.70 -21.45 -3.27
C ASN A 30 -0.98 -20.11 -3.54
N VAL A 31 -1.06 -19.18 -2.57
CA VAL A 31 -0.38 -17.88 -2.59
C VAL A 31 0.61 -17.77 -1.44
N GLY A 32 1.66 -16.99 -1.62
CA GLY A 32 2.52 -16.55 -0.53
C GLY A 32 1.95 -15.29 0.12
N LEU A 33 2.36 -15.02 1.36
CA LEU A 33 1.98 -13.81 2.10
C LEU A 33 3.20 -13.01 2.51
N ILE A 34 3.06 -11.68 2.45
CA ILE A 34 3.92 -10.77 3.21
C ILE A 34 3.01 -10.05 4.21
N LEU A 35 3.25 -10.29 5.49
CA LEU A 35 2.53 -9.59 6.55
C LEU A 35 3.07 -8.16 6.66
N THR A 36 2.19 -7.18 6.63
CA THR A 36 2.52 -5.75 6.59
C THR A 36 1.72 -5.01 7.65
N GLU A 37 1.99 -5.32 8.91
CA GLU A 37 1.27 -4.73 10.04
C GLU A 37 1.43 -3.20 10.08
N HIS A 38 0.39 -2.49 10.49
CA HIS A 38 0.35 -1.03 10.55
C HIS A 38 1.31 -0.41 11.56
N LEU A 39 2.06 0.59 11.11
CA LEU A 39 2.78 1.53 11.97
C LEU A 39 2.55 2.97 11.52
N ASP A 40 1.56 3.63 12.09
CA ASP A 40 1.22 5.03 11.83
C ASP A 40 1.66 5.89 13.02
N GLN A 41 2.88 6.45 12.93
CA GLN A 41 3.52 7.15 14.05
C GLN A 41 2.69 8.34 14.56
N ASP A 42 2.01 9.06 13.69
CA ASP A 42 1.25 10.28 14.00
C ASP A 42 -0.25 10.02 14.13
N TYR A 43 -0.69 8.73 14.19
CA TYR A 43 -2.10 8.43 14.37
C TYR A 43 -2.62 9.04 15.69
N PRO A 44 -3.79 9.71 15.67
CA PRO A 44 -4.28 10.50 16.82
C PRO A 44 -4.42 9.70 18.11
N ASP A 45 -4.97 8.48 18.05
CA ASP A 45 -5.01 7.58 19.19
C ASP A 45 -3.68 6.86 19.35
N LYS A 46 -2.99 7.13 20.45
CA LYS A 46 -1.67 6.58 20.73
C LYS A 46 -1.64 5.06 20.98
N ASN A 47 -2.79 4.44 21.14
CA ASN A 47 -2.92 3.00 21.36
C ASN A 47 -3.22 2.23 20.06
N LEU A 48 -3.60 2.92 18.99
CA LEU A 48 -3.94 2.31 17.70
C LEU A 48 -2.80 2.50 16.70
N PHE A 49 -2.64 1.54 15.81
CA PHE A 49 -1.65 1.55 14.71
C PHE A 49 -0.20 1.80 15.19
N LYS A 50 0.13 1.31 16.38
CA LYS A 50 1.45 1.42 17.03
C LYS A 50 2.08 0.04 17.18
N LEU A 51 2.54 -0.53 16.09
CA LEU A 51 3.16 -1.85 16.11
C LEU A 51 4.29 -1.95 17.14
N ASP A 52 4.19 -2.88 18.07
CA ASP A 52 5.33 -3.35 18.88
C ASP A 52 6.20 -4.27 18.02
N ILE A 53 7.13 -3.68 17.28
CA ILE A 53 7.97 -4.37 16.30
C ILE A 53 8.78 -5.51 16.92
N PRO A 54 9.45 -5.35 18.09
CA PRO A 54 10.12 -6.47 18.77
C PRO A 54 9.18 -7.63 19.05
N ASN A 55 7.99 -7.37 19.57
CA ASN A 55 6.99 -8.38 19.88
C ASN A 55 6.47 -9.08 18.61
N TYR A 56 6.24 -8.33 17.54
CA TYR A 56 5.87 -8.87 16.22
C TYR A 56 6.90 -9.88 15.72
N PHE A 57 8.18 -9.50 15.67
CA PHE A 57 9.24 -10.41 15.23
C PHE A 57 9.42 -11.61 16.19
N ASN A 58 9.37 -11.41 17.50
CA ASN A 58 9.50 -12.48 18.47
C ASN A 58 8.42 -13.57 18.31
N ASN A 59 7.19 -13.16 17.98
CA ASN A 59 6.09 -14.09 17.82
C ASN A 59 6.01 -14.72 16.43
N TYR A 60 6.36 -13.97 15.39
CA TYR A 60 6.10 -14.40 14.01
C TYR A 60 7.31 -14.94 13.26
N SER A 61 8.55 -14.70 13.70
CA SER A 61 9.74 -15.23 13.03
C SER A 61 9.76 -16.75 12.90
N LYS A 62 9.13 -17.47 13.83
CA LYS A 62 9.01 -18.93 13.77
C LYS A 62 8.14 -19.44 12.61
N TYR A 63 7.27 -18.61 12.05
CA TYR A 63 6.42 -18.94 10.90
C TYR A 63 7.06 -18.56 9.57
N LYS A 64 8.10 -17.69 9.61
CA LYS A 64 8.76 -17.20 8.41
C LYS A 64 9.38 -18.35 7.62
N ASN A 65 9.07 -18.39 6.32
CA ASN A 65 9.57 -19.38 5.38
C ASN A 65 9.56 -18.80 3.96
N ASN A 66 9.67 -19.63 2.91
CA ASN A 66 9.65 -19.14 1.53
C ASN A 66 8.28 -18.61 1.07
N ASN A 67 7.20 -18.94 1.76
CA ASN A 67 5.82 -18.60 1.41
C ASN A 67 5.18 -17.61 2.41
N LEU A 68 5.85 -17.34 3.54
CA LEU A 68 5.43 -16.35 4.53
C LEU A 68 6.62 -15.46 4.88
N LEU A 69 6.51 -14.20 4.55
CA LEU A 69 7.51 -13.16 4.77
C LEU A 69 6.99 -12.13 5.77
N LEU A 70 7.92 -11.42 6.43
CA LEU A 70 7.59 -10.42 7.43
C LEU A 70 7.99 -9.03 6.94
N GLY A 71 7.00 -8.23 6.66
CA GLY A 71 7.11 -6.84 6.26
C GLY A 71 6.54 -5.89 7.31
N ILE A 72 6.27 -4.68 6.87
CA ILE A 72 5.60 -3.63 7.63
C ILE A 72 4.95 -2.64 6.67
N GLU A 73 3.79 -2.11 7.04
CA GLU A 73 3.20 -0.93 6.41
C GLU A 73 3.47 0.30 7.27
N LEU A 74 4.21 1.24 6.71
CA LEU A 74 4.58 2.49 7.36
C LEU A 74 3.66 3.62 6.88
N GLY A 75 2.91 4.21 7.80
CA GLY A 75 2.22 5.47 7.56
C GLY A 75 3.24 6.60 7.46
N LEU A 76 3.47 7.08 6.26
CA LEU A 76 4.48 8.07 5.94
C LEU A 76 3.96 9.48 6.17
N THR A 77 4.56 10.20 7.12
CA THR A 77 4.21 11.58 7.43
C THR A 77 5.47 12.46 7.45
N LEU A 78 5.33 13.75 7.21
CA LEU A 78 6.46 14.66 7.20
C LEU A 78 6.98 14.98 8.61
N PRO A 79 6.13 15.18 9.64
CA PRO A 79 6.58 15.44 11.02
C PRO A 79 7.42 14.30 11.59
N SER A 80 7.00 13.05 11.41
CA SER A 80 7.67 11.88 11.98
C SER A 80 8.75 11.25 11.07
N PHE A 81 9.19 11.95 10.05
CA PHE A 81 10.19 11.46 9.09
C PHE A 81 11.40 10.76 9.74
N ASN A 82 12.03 11.39 10.73
CA ASN A 82 13.23 10.83 11.37
C ASN A 82 12.92 9.54 12.14
N ILE A 83 11.81 9.52 12.88
CA ILE A 83 11.37 8.36 13.68
C ILE A 83 11.03 7.18 12.77
N ILE A 84 10.26 7.44 11.70
CA ILE A 84 9.86 6.40 10.73
C ILE A 84 11.08 5.82 10.04
N ASN A 85 12.03 6.65 9.59
CA ASN A 85 13.26 6.16 8.97
C ASN A 85 14.15 5.36 9.92
N GLU A 86 14.21 5.74 11.20
CA GLU A 86 14.91 4.94 12.21
C GLU A 86 14.28 3.56 12.34
N LYS A 87 12.95 3.48 12.50
CA LYS A 87 12.22 2.24 12.61
C LYS A 87 12.35 1.36 11.36
N ALA A 88 12.32 1.96 10.16
CA ALA A 88 12.51 1.26 8.89
C ALA A 88 13.88 0.59 8.75
N LYS A 89 14.91 1.13 9.40
CA LYS A 89 16.30 0.62 9.33
C LYS A 89 16.67 -0.32 10.47
N LYS A 90 15.92 -0.30 11.57
CA LYS A 90 16.28 -0.99 12.81
C LYS A 90 16.02 -2.49 12.78
N PHE A 91 15.12 -2.95 11.96
CA PHE A 91 14.69 -4.35 11.91
C PHE A 91 14.86 -4.97 10.50
N ASN A 92 14.98 -6.29 10.46
CA ASN A 92 15.21 -7.03 9.22
C ASN A 92 13.88 -7.41 8.54
N TYR A 93 13.18 -6.40 8.02
CA TYR A 93 11.99 -6.64 7.21
C TYR A 93 12.33 -7.29 5.87
N ASP A 94 11.43 -8.13 5.37
CA ASP A 94 11.48 -8.59 3.98
C ASP A 94 10.99 -7.52 3.02
N PHE A 95 10.01 -6.73 3.45
CA PHE A 95 9.32 -5.72 2.67
C PHE A 95 8.89 -4.53 3.53
N ILE A 96 9.00 -3.34 3.00
CA ILE A 96 8.43 -2.13 3.60
C ILE A 96 7.50 -1.48 2.60
N LEU A 97 6.23 -1.48 2.92
CA LEU A 97 5.19 -0.79 2.21
C LEU A 97 5.07 0.63 2.79
N GLY A 98 5.04 1.64 1.96
CA GLY A 98 4.88 3.02 2.38
C GLY A 98 3.49 3.54 2.02
N SER A 99 2.76 4.05 2.99
CA SER A 99 1.35 4.45 2.84
C SER A 99 1.13 5.89 3.25
N VAL A 100 0.16 6.54 2.64
CA VAL A 100 -0.30 7.88 3.01
C VAL A 100 -1.70 7.75 3.60
N HIS A 101 -1.78 7.64 4.94
CA HIS A 101 -3.05 7.53 5.68
C HIS A 101 -3.53 8.87 6.25
N ALA A 102 -2.69 9.90 6.21
CA ALA A 102 -3.02 11.24 6.66
C ALA A 102 -2.55 12.29 5.66
N VAL A 103 -3.27 13.40 5.56
CA VAL A 103 -2.90 14.59 4.79
C VAL A 103 -2.63 15.70 5.80
N TYR A 104 -1.37 16.15 5.87
CA TYR A 104 -0.88 17.02 6.95
C TYR A 104 -1.12 16.35 8.32
N ASP A 105 -1.99 16.90 9.15
CA ASP A 105 -2.33 16.38 10.49
C ASP A 105 -3.72 15.72 10.53
N GLU A 106 -4.39 15.59 9.38
CA GLU A 106 -5.74 15.02 9.27
C GLU A 106 -5.67 13.56 8.80
N ASP A 107 -6.16 12.63 9.60
CA ASP A 107 -6.39 11.25 9.18
C ASP A 107 -7.42 11.21 8.05
N ILE A 108 -7.13 10.42 6.99
CA ILE A 108 -7.96 10.41 5.78
C ILE A 108 -9.36 9.86 6.07
N TYR A 109 -9.47 8.77 6.83
CA TYR A 109 -10.74 8.15 7.15
C TYR A 109 -11.54 8.94 8.20
N ILE A 110 -10.86 9.44 9.25
CA ILE A 110 -11.53 10.10 10.39
C ILE A 110 -11.96 11.52 10.02
N ASP A 111 -11.10 12.30 9.38
CA ASP A 111 -11.26 13.74 9.23
C ASP A 111 -11.26 14.20 7.78
N TYR A 112 -10.21 13.90 7.01
CA TYR A 112 -9.99 14.47 5.68
C TYR A 112 -11.14 14.17 4.71
N CYS A 113 -11.63 12.92 4.67
CA CYS A 113 -12.77 12.52 3.83
C CYS A 113 -14.13 13.13 4.26
N LYS A 114 -14.19 13.78 5.43
CA LYS A 114 -15.39 14.47 5.93
C LYS A 114 -15.40 15.96 5.62
N ARG A 115 -14.34 16.50 5.05
CA ARG A 115 -14.25 17.92 4.68
C ARG A 115 -15.33 18.28 3.66
N ASN A 116 -15.89 19.49 3.83
CA ASN A 116 -16.94 20.04 2.97
C ASN A 116 -16.53 21.39 2.34
N ASP A 117 -15.32 21.85 2.63
CA ASP A 117 -14.76 23.14 2.21
C ASP A 117 -13.88 23.03 0.97
N LEU A 118 -13.68 21.82 0.45
CA LEU A 118 -12.91 21.55 -0.76
C LEU A 118 -13.84 21.09 -1.89
N THR A 119 -13.52 21.51 -3.11
CA THR A 119 -14.05 20.84 -4.30
C THR A 119 -13.40 19.46 -4.47
N GLU A 120 -14.03 18.57 -5.21
CA GLU A 120 -13.48 17.23 -5.54
C GLU A 120 -12.05 17.32 -6.09
N LYS A 121 -11.83 18.23 -7.04
CA LYS A 121 -10.52 18.43 -7.65
C LYS A 121 -9.47 18.89 -6.63
N GLU A 122 -9.79 19.84 -5.76
CA GLU A 122 -8.89 20.32 -4.70
C GLU A 122 -8.59 19.22 -3.69
N PHE A 123 -9.60 18.44 -3.32
CA PHE A 123 -9.47 17.34 -2.38
C PHE A 123 -8.43 16.31 -2.85
N PHE A 124 -8.57 15.78 -4.05
CA PHE A 124 -7.60 14.83 -4.59
C PHE A 124 -6.25 15.49 -4.92
N HIS A 125 -6.24 16.75 -5.36
CA HIS A 125 -5.00 17.46 -5.63
C HIS A 125 -4.15 17.64 -4.36
N ASN A 126 -4.75 18.08 -3.27
CA ASN A 126 -4.06 18.26 -1.99
C ASN A 126 -3.51 16.94 -1.43
N TYR A 127 -4.27 15.85 -1.56
CA TYR A 127 -3.79 14.51 -1.20
C TYR A 127 -2.57 14.10 -2.03
N LEU A 128 -2.63 14.25 -3.34
CA LEU A 128 -1.53 13.90 -4.23
C LEU A 128 -0.31 14.81 -4.04
N GLU A 129 -0.52 16.09 -3.72
CA GLU A 129 0.57 17.02 -3.39
C GLU A 129 1.28 16.61 -2.10
N PHE A 130 0.52 16.21 -1.09
CA PHE A 130 1.10 15.65 0.13
C PHE A 130 1.87 14.36 -0.16
N MET A 131 1.30 13.45 -0.93
CA MET A 131 1.99 12.22 -1.39
C MET A 131 3.27 12.53 -2.14
N LEU A 132 3.27 13.51 -3.04
CA LEU A 132 4.46 13.95 -3.78
C LEU A 132 5.57 14.41 -2.82
N ASN A 133 5.23 15.19 -1.79
CA ASN A 133 6.18 15.62 -0.77
C ASN A 133 6.74 14.44 0.02
N VAL A 134 5.90 13.47 0.37
CA VAL A 134 6.30 12.26 1.08
C VAL A 134 7.24 11.41 0.23
N VAL A 135 6.87 11.05 -1.00
CA VAL A 135 7.72 10.19 -1.86
C VAL A 135 9.03 10.90 -2.27
N THR A 136 9.05 12.23 -2.28
CA THR A 136 10.27 13.01 -2.49
C THR A 136 11.23 12.86 -1.32
N LYS A 137 10.71 12.86 -0.10
CA LYS A 137 11.51 12.87 1.13
C LYS A 137 11.96 11.49 1.58
N TYR A 138 11.12 10.47 1.41
CA TYR A 138 11.38 9.12 1.90
C TYR A 138 12.10 8.25 0.87
N ASP A 139 13.08 7.45 1.36
CA ASP A 139 13.77 6.39 0.60
C ASP A 139 13.63 5.02 1.28
N SER A 140 13.03 4.97 2.47
CA SER A 140 13.05 3.80 3.35
C SER A 140 11.98 2.75 3.04
N PHE A 141 11.07 2.97 2.10
CA PHE A 141 10.09 1.98 1.65
C PHE A 141 10.48 1.32 0.31
N ASP A 142 9.80 0.27 -0.08
CA ASP A 142 10.04 -0.48 -1.34
C ASP A 142 8.94 -0.25 -2.37
N SER A 143 7.68 -0.25 -1.92
CA SER A 143 6.49 0.00 -2.74
C SER A 143 5.61 1.07 -2.10
N LEU A 144 5.01 1.93 -2.93
CA LEU A 144 3.98 2.86 -2.50
C LEU A 144 2.63 2.14 -2.52
N ALA A 145 1.96 2.09 -1.37
CA ALA A 145 0.65 1.49 -1.21
C ALA A 145 -0.46 2.33 -1.84
N HIS A 146 -1.55 1.68 -2.17
CA HIS A 146 -2.88 2.24 -2.47
C HIS A 146 -2.92 3.77 -2.67
N PHE A 147 -2.27 4.28 -3.72
CA PHE A 147 -2.24 5.72 -4.00
C PHE A 147 -3.65 6.34 -4.12
N ASP A 148 -4.68 5.50 -4.22
CA ASP A 148 -6.10 5.84 -4.30
C ASP A 148 -6.85 5.69 -2.96
N TYR A 149 -6.14 5.64 -1.84
CA TYR A 149 -6.72 5.39 -0.51
C TYR A 149 -7.95 6.26 -0.18
N PRO A 150 -7.95 7.59 -0.41
CA PRO A 150 -9.13 8.43 -0.12
C PRO A 150 -10.33 8.13 -1.01
N CYS A 151 -10.14 7.47 -2.16
CA CYS A 151 -11.24 7.07 -3.04
C CYS A 151 -12.20 6.07 -2.38
N ARG A 152 -11.75 5.38 -1.32
CA ARG A 152 -12.56 4.43 -0.55
C ARG A 152 -13.62 5.11 0.33
N TYR A 153 -13.36 6.35 0.76
CA TYR A 153 -14.08 6.98 1.87
C TYR A 153 -14.71 8.32 1.52
N THR A 154 -14.28 8.93 0.41
CA THR A 154 -14.81 10.23 -0.01
C THR A 154 -16.29 10.17 -0.36
N LYS A 155 -17.00 11.29 -0.12
CA LYS A 155 -18.42 11.46 -0.40
C LYS A 155 -18.72 12.05 -1.78
N PHE A 156 -17.69 12.39 -2.53
CA PHE A 156 -17.88 12.93 -3.88
C PHE A 156 -18.52 11.89 -4.79
N LYS A 157 -19.40 12.34 -5.67
CA LYS A 157 -20.07 11.46 -6.64
C LYS A 157 -19.06 10.78 -7.56
N ASN A 158 -18.07 11.54 -8.03
CA ASN A 158 -16.90 10.98 -8.68
C ASN A 158 -15.81 10.78 -7.62
N ASN A 159 -15.59 9.55 -7.23
CA ASN A 159 -14.66 9.18 -6.17
C ASN A 159 -13.34 8.61 -6.72
N GLU A 160 -12.96 8.99 -7.94
CA GLU A 160 -11.74 8.49 -8.58
C GLU A 160 -10.69 9.58 -8.77
N ILE A 161 -9.45 9.24 -8.48
CA ILE A 161 -8.29 9.98 -8.98
C ILE A 161 -8.14 9.64 -10.46
N THR A 162 -8.18 10.64 -11.35
CA THR A 162 -8.11 10.40 -12.80
C THR A 162 -6.92 11.12 -13.44
N LEU A 163 -6.38 10.57 -14.52
CA LEU A 163 -5.35 11.27 -15.31
C LEU A 163 -5.86 12.57 -15.90
N PHE A 164 -7.15 12.66 -16.24
CA PHE A 164 -7.73 13.87 -16.79
C PHE A 164 -7.55 15.09 -15.89
N HIS A 165 -7.68 14.90 -14.57
CA HIS A 165 -7.56 15.99 -13.60
C HIS A 165 -6.17 16.11 -12.96
N HIS A 166 -5.40 15.03 -12.91
CA HIS A 166 -4.23 14.92 -12.03
C HIS A 166 -2.95 14.39 -12.73
N ASN A 167 -2.90 14.36 -14.06
CA ASN A 167 -1.77 13.79 -14.81
C ASN A 167 -0.41 14.39 -14.41
N GLU A 168 -0.31 15.72 -14.28
CA GLU A 168 0.97 16.38 -13.99
C GLU A 168 1.56 15.97 -12.63
N ILE A 169 0.71 15.85 -11.62
CA ILE A 169 1.17 15.49 -10.28
C ILE A 169 1.45 13.99 -10.17
N LEU A 170 0.64 13.13 -10.79
CA LEU A 170 0.88 11.69 -10.90
C LEU A 170 2.19 11.41 -11.64
N ASP A 171 2.47 12.13 -12.72
CA ASP A 171 3.74 12.04 -13.45
C ASP A 171 4.95 12.33 -12.56
N LYS A 172 4.86 13.36 -11.71
CA LYS A 172 5.94 13.72 -10.79
C LYS A 172 6.15 12.62 -9.76
N ILE A 173 5.07 12.10 -9.16
CA ILE A 173 5.11 10.99 -8.19
C ILE A 173 5.77 9.77 -8.83
N PHE A 174 5.30 9.34 -9.99
CA PHE A 174 5.81 8.15 -10.68
C PHE A 174 7.28 8.30 -11.10
N LYS A 175 7.68 9.45 -11.64
CA LYS A 175 9.08 9.73 -12.00
C LYS A 175 10.00 9.66 -10.78
N ILE A 176 9.57 10.18 -9.62
CA ILE A 176 10.36 10.10 -8.37
C ILE A 176 10.48 8.64 -7.93
N LEU A 177 9.38 7.89 -7.87
CA LEU A 177 9.42 6.48 -7.47
C LEU A 177 10.36 5.68 -8.38
N ILE A 178 10.22 5.81 -9.69
CA ILE A 178 11.06 5.13 -10.69
C ILE A 178 12.54 5.51 -10.52
N SER A 179 12.83 6.82 -10.35
CA SER A 179 14.21 7.29 -10.18
C SER A 179 14.88 6.76 -8.90
N LYS A 180 14.09 6.49 -7.86
CA LYS A 180 14.54 5.91 -6.60
C LYS A 180 14.53 4.37 -6.59
N GLY A 181 14.15 3.73 -7.70
CA GLY A 181 13.99 2.28 -7.77
C GLY A 181 12.86 1.73 -6.92
N LYS A 182 11.86 2.57 -6.60
CA LYS A 182 10.64 2.17 -5.89
C LYS A 182 9.58 1.76 -6.89
N VAL A 183 8.67 0.90 -6.43
CA VAL A 183 7.52 0.48 -7.23
C VAL A 183 6.22 1.01 -6.65
N ILE A 184 5.11 0.77 -7.34
CA ILE A 184 3.77 1.05 -6.84
C ILE A 184 3.03 -0.27 -6.63
N GLU A 185 2.09 -0.25 -5.72
CA GLU A 185 1.17 -1.36 -5.50
C GLU A 185 -0.01 -1.29 -6.46
N ILE A 186 -0.46 -2.43 -6.96
CA ILE A 186 -1.86 -2.62 -7.35
C ILE A 186 -2.58 -3.14 -6.10
N ASN A 187 -3.26 -2.24 -5.39
CA ASN A 187 -4.13 -2.62 -4.29
C ASN A 187 -5.46 -3.13 -4.87
N THR A 188 -5.83 -4.35 -4.50
CA THR A 188 -6.93 -5.04 -5.16
C THR A 188 -8.29 -4.81 -4.50
N ARG A 189 -8.33 -4.09 -3.37
CA ARG A 189 -9.53 -3.91 -2.55
C ARG A 189 -10.72 -3.29 -3.31
N ARG A 190 -10.46 -2.44 -4.32
CA ARG A 190 -11.47 -1.76 -5.13
C ARG A 190 -11.62 -2.34 -6.53
N LEU A 191 -10.94 -3.43 -6.86
CA LEU A 191 -10.97 -4.04 -8.20
C LEU A 191 -12.15 -5.00 -8.41
N ASP A 192 -13.24 -4.81 -7.70
CA ASP A 192 -14.55 -5.42 -7.94
C ASP A 192 -15.48 -4.51 -8.75
N ASN A 193 -15.07 -3.27 -9.03
CA ASN A 193 -15.81 -2.27 -9.77
C ASN A 193 -15.19 -2.01 -11.15
N ASP A 194 -15.96 -2.16 -12.22
CA ASP A 194 -15.46 -2.03 -13.60
C ASP A 194 -14.97 -0.60 -13.91
N ASP A 195 -15.64 0.44 -13.42
CA ASP A 195 -15.22 1.83 -13.64
C ASP A 195 -13.87 2.10 -12.95
N THR A 196 -13.69 1.59 -11.73
CA THR A 196 -12.40 1.63 -11.03
C THR A 196 -11.32 0.90 -11.81
N ILE A 197 -11.61 -0.31 -12.32
CA ILE A 197 -10.65 -1.09 -13.12
C ILE A 197 -10.21 -0.31 -14.36
N HIS A 198 -11.14 0.28 -15.10
CA HIS A 198 -10.81 1.08 -16.30
C HIS A 198 -9.93 2.28 -15.94
N ASN A 199 -10.27 3.02 -14.89
CA ASN A 199 -9.47 4.15 -14.43
C ASN A 199 -8.06 3.73 -13.98
N MET A 200 -7.94 2.60 -13.27
CA MET A 200 -6.65 2.05 -12.85
C MET A 200 -5.79 1.62 -14.04
N ILE A 201 -6.38 1.04 -15.08
CA ILE A 201 -5.67 0.70 -16.32
C ILE A 201 -5.01 1.94 -16.90
N ASP A 202 -5.72 3.06 -17.01
CA ASP A 202 -5.16 4.31 -17.55
C ASP A 202 -3.99 4.81 -16.70
N ILE A 203 -4.14 4.83 -15.37
CA ILE A 203 -3.10 5.30 -14.44
C ILE A 203 -1.86 4.39 -14.47
N TYR A 204 -2.03 3.07 -14.42
CA TYR A 204 -0.88 2.15 -14.50
C TYR A 204 -0.24 2.13 -15.89
N ASN A 205 -1.00 2.36 -16.95
CA ASN A 205 -0.44 2.57 -18.28
C ASN A 205 0.46 3.81 -18.29
N ARG A 206 0.02 4.90 -17.66
CA ARG A 206 0.86 6.11 -17.54
C ARG A 206 2.13 5.85 -16.74
N TYR A 207 2.05 5.10 -15.64
CA TYR A 207 3.24 4.66 -14.90
C TYR A 207 4.22 3.89 -15.79
N LYS A 208 3.71 2.97 -16.63
CA LYS A 208 4.52 2.22 -17.60
C LYS A 208 5.16 3.14 -18.64
N GLU A 209 4.41 4.07 -19.23
CA GLU A 209 4.93 5.03 -20.23
C GLU A 209 6.09 5.86 -19.68
N LEU A 210 6.07 6.18 -18.39
CA LEU A 210 7.13 6.90 -17.69
C LEU A 210 8.35 6.04 -17.33
N GLY A 211 8.32 4.74 -17.64
CA GLY A 211 9.41 3.80 -17.44
C GLY A 211 9.22 2.82 -16.28
N GLY A 212 8.07 2.83 -15.62
CA GLY A 212 7.69 1.82 -14.62
C GLY A 212 7.58 0.44 -15.27
N LYS A 213 8.16 -0.57 -14.62
CA LYS A 213 8.18 -1.95 -15.15
C LYS A 213 7.61 -2.97 -14.18
N TYR A 214 7.74 -2.69 -12.90
CA TYR A 214 7.45 -3.59 -11.80
C TYR A 214 6.40 -3.00 -10.89
N ILE A 215 5.58 -3.86 -10.31
CA ILE A 215 4.55 -3.51 -9.34
C ILE A 215 4.47 -4.59 -8.27
N THR A 216 3.94 -4.28 -7.09
CA THR A 216 3.50 -5.27 -6.10
C THR A 216 2.00 -5.47 -6.18
N LEU A 217 1.52 -6.64 -5.78
CA LEU A 217 0.10 -6.94 -5.61
C LEU A 217 -0.22 -7.03 -4.12
N GLY A 218 -1.25 -6.36 -3.67
CA GLY A 218 -1.70 -6.40 -2.29
C GLY A 218 -3.22 -6.37 -2.17
N SER A 219 -3.78 -7.27 -1.35
CA SER A 219 -5.21 -7.28 -1.08
C SER A 219 -5.62 -6.31 0.02
N ASP A 220 -4.67 -5.92 0.86
CA ASP A 220 -4.95 -5.12 2.06
C ASP A 220 -5.94 -5.86 2.99
N ALA A 221 -5.72 -7.18 3.10
CA ALA A 221 -6.62 -8.08 3.81
C ALA A 221 -6.50 -7.88 5.32
N HIS A 222 -7.64 -7.61 5.97
CA HIS A 222 -7.79 -7.51 7.42
C HIS A 222 -8.61 -8.69 7.98
N ASN A 223 -9.13 -9.53 7.09
CA ASN A 223 -9.80 -10.77 7.44
C ASN A 223 -9.49 -11.87 6.42
N ILE A 224 -9.81 -13.10 6.79
CA ILE A 224 -9.43 -14.30 6.04
C ILE A 224 -10.01 -14.34 4.61
N ASN A 225 -11.18 -13.75 4.41
CA ASN A 225 -11.87 -13.79 3.11
C ASN A 225 -11.32 -12.77 2.11
N ASP A 226 -10.59 -11.78 2.61
CA ASP A 226 -10.02 -10.72 1.78
C ASP A 226 -8.65 -11.10 1.19
N ILE A 227 -7.99 -12.15 1.72
CA ILE A 227 -6.69 -12.61 1.23
C ILE A 227 -6.78 -12.93 -0.26
N ALA A 228 -5.90 -12.28 -1.06
CA ALA A 228 -5.82 -12.40 -2.51
C ALA A 228 -7.13 -12.06 -3.24
N THR A 229 -8.03 -11.29 -2.61
CA THR A 229 -9.29 -10.87 -3.24
C THR A 229 -8.98 -10.08 -4.51
N ASN A 230 -9.78 -10.25 -5.57
CA ASN A 230 -9.64 -9.57 -6.87
C ASN A 230 -8.28 -9.73 -7.58
N PHE A 231 -7.41 -10.65 -7.17
CA PHE A 231 -6.12 -10.90 -7.83
C PHE A 231 -6.28 -11.25 -9.32
N LYS A 232 -7.35 -11.93 -9.69
CA LYS A 232 -7.65 -12.20 -11.11
C LYS A 232 -7.72 -10.90 -11.93
N ASN A 233 -8.37 -9.86 -11.40
CA ASN A 233 -8.50 -8.56 -12.06
C ASN A 233 -7.14 -7.83 -12.09
N ALA A 234 -6.38 -7.88 -11.00
CA ALA A 234 -5.03 -7.33 -10.97
C ALA A 234 -4.10 -7.98 -12.01
N PHE A 235 -4.14 -9.32 -12.16
CA PHE A 235 -3.39 -10.01 -13.20
C PHE A 235 -3.82 -9.61 -14.60
N SER A 236 -5.13 -9.48 -14.85
CA SER A 236 -5.64 -9.00 -16.14
C SER A 236 -5.07 -7.62 -16.49
N ILE A 237 -5.03 -6.70 -15.52
CA ILE A 237 -4.42 -5.37 -15.69
C ILE A 237 -2.93 -5.51 -16.02
N THR A 238 -2.19 -6.32 -15.28
CA THR A 238 -0.74 -6.47 -15.50
C THR A 238 -0.40 -7.11 -16.84
N GLU A 239 -1.16 -8.12 -17.26
CA GLU A 239 -1.00 -8.75 -18.57
C GLU A 239 -1.32 -7.79 -19.71
N GLN A 240 -2.45 -7.09 -19.63
CA GLN A 240 -2.86 -6.08 -20.63
C GLN A 240 -1.80 -5.00 -20.79
N LEU A 241 -1.21 -4.53 -19.69
CA LEU A 241 -0.22 -3.47 -19.71
C LEU A 241 1.22 -3.97 -19.91
N GLY A 242 1.49 -5.26 -19.76
CA GLY A 242 2.85 -5.81 -19.76
C GLY A 242 3.68 -5.35 -18.56
N LEU A 243 3.05 -5.00 -17.45
CA LEU A 243 3.70 -4.77 -16.17
C LEU A 243 4.05 -6.12 -15.52
N LYS A 244 5.15 -6.16 -14.78
CA LYS A 244 5.60 -7.40 -14.13
C LYS A 244 5.34 -7.34 -12.64
N PRO A 245 4.45 -8.17 -12.10
CA PRO A 245 4.29 -8.31 -10.67
C PRO A 245 5.58 -8.88 -10.05
N ILE A 246 5.97 -8.32 -8.91
CA ILE A 246 7.09 -8.76 -8.09
C ILE A 246 6.69 -8.76 -6.62
N TYR A 247 7.48 -9.44 -5.79
CA TYR A 247 7.43 -9.30 -4.35
C TYR A 247 8.82 -8.96 -3.81
N PHE A 248 8.93 -8.67 -2.53
CA PHE A 248 10.22 -8.36 -1.90
C PHE A 248 10.57 -9.39 -0.83
N LYS A 249 11.85 -9.79 -0.81
CA LYS A 249 12.44 -10.63 0.24
C LYS A 249 13.78 -10.04 0.66
N ASN A 250 13.96 -9.83 1.96
CA ASN A 250 15.13 -9.11 2.48
C ASN A 250 15.35 -7.76 1.77
N ARG A 251 14.29 -7.03 1.46
CA ARG A 251 14.28 -5.73 0.75
C ARG A 251 14.82 -5.79 -0.68
N LYS A 252 14.84 -6.96 -1.28
CA LYS A 252 15.25 -7.16 -2.67
C LYS A 252 14.07 -7.67 -3.49
N PRO A 253 13.90 -7.16 -4.73
CA PRO A 253 12.83 -7.63 -5.59
C PRO A 253 13.08 -9.09 -6.02
N GLU A 254 12.03 -9.88 -5.96
CA GLU A 254 11.96 -11.26 -6.41
C GLU A 254 10.85 -11.41 -7.45
N TYR A 255 11.04 -12.34 -8.36
CA TYR A 255 10.15 -12.55 -9.51
C TYR A 255 9.38 -13.85 -9.35
N PHE A 256 8.14 -13.90 -9.87
CA PHE A 256 7.30 -15.10 -9.84
C PHE A 256 7.69 -16.10 -10.94
#